data_02ccb1a91469268153012fccdc63ca3a
#
_entry.id   02ccb1a91469268153012fccdc63ca3a
#
_cell.length_a   1.000
_cell.length_b   1.000
_cell.length_c   1.000
_cell.angle_alpha   90.00
_cell.angle_beta   90.00
_cell.angle_gamma   90.00
#
_symmetry.space_group_name_H-M   'P 1'
#
loop_
_entity.id
_entity.type
_entity.pdbx_description
1 polymer ?
#
loop_
_entity_poly.entity_id
_entity_poly.type
_entity_poly.pdbx_seq_one_letter_code
_entity_poly.pdbx_strand_id
1 'polypeptide(L)'
;MKALLFPGQGVQKIGMLDEIISSNSEIHDFLAKASEGLDFDLIKLIASGPEEKLNLTEYAQPAILASSIAIIRAKKLNSNITVTAGLSLGEYSALVYANCLKFSDALKLVNVRGRLMQNAVPEGTAGMLVILNMDLNEVYKMIDSVNSSGEEINFSTDNAEGVSVLAGKNSSIDACKKYIEDNNFRRVKTQMVQMSVPSHCSLLSEAQAELEKLLNSMEFKSPKIPVIPNVLAKPTSKPDEIKNALVTQLTSTVRWRETLLFLTENKIQEIIDAGPVSYTHLTLPTTPRV
;
A
#
# COMPACT_ATOMS: atom_id res chain seq x y z
N MET A 1 14.65 -4.25 19.06
CA MET A 1 14.61 -3.89 17.61
C MET A 1 13.25 -3.31 17.31
N LYS A 2 13.17 -2.32 16.43
CA LYS A 2 11.91 -1.65 16.04
C LYS A 2 11.70 -1.74 14.53
N ALA A 3 10.45 -1.89 14.12
CA ALA A 3 10.05 -1.75 12.72
C ALA A 3 9.27 -0.45 12.52
N LEU A 4 9.49 0.19 11.37
CA LEU A 4 8.68 1.32 10.93
C LEU A 4 7.81 0.88 9.75
N LEU A 5 6.50 0.97 9.91
CA LEU A 5 5.52 0.58 8.92
C LEU A 5 4.81 1.81 8.32
N PHE A 6 4.45 1.69 7.06
CA PHE A 6 3.80 2.73 6.30
C PHE A 6 2.46 2.24 5.75
N PRO A 7 1.40 3.03 5.88
CA PRO A 7 0.07 2.65 5.40
C PRO A 7 -0.02 2.69 3.88
N GLY A 8 -0.96 1.92 3.35
CA GLY A 8 -1.45 2.03 1.99
C GLY A 8 -2.52 3.11 1.83
N GLN A 9 -3.18 3.10 0.67
CA GLN A 9 -4.29 3.99 0.36
C GLN A 9 -5.51 3.69 1.23
N GLY A 10 -6.30 4.74 1.55
CA GLY A 10 -7.49 4.67 2.40
C GLY A 10 -7.35 5.41 3.74
N VAL A 11 -6.15 5.90 4.07
CA VAL A 11 -5.89 6.67 5.29
C VAL A 11 -5.87 8.19 5.07
N GLN A 12 -6.00 8.63 3.82
CA GLN A 12 -6.01 10.06 3.48
C GLN A 12 -7.30 10.72 3.96
N LYS A 13 -7.16 11.93 4.47
CA LYS A 13 -8.26 12.82 4.82
C LYS A 13 -7.82 14.28 4.74
N ILE A 14 -8.76 15.17 4.48
CA ILE A 14 -8.52 16.62 4.53
C ILE A 14 -8.02 17.00 5.93
N GLY A 15 -7.06 17.90 5.99
CA GLY A 15 -6.48 18.38 7.23
C GLY A 15 -5.53 17.43 7.95
N MET A 16 -5.18 16.30 7.35
CA MET A 16 -4.36 15.26 8.01
C MET A 16 -2.95 15.70 8.41
N LEU A 17 -2.48 16.87 7.96
CA LEU A 17 -1.20 17.48 8.33
C LEU A 17 -1.33 18.84 9.02
N ASP A 18 -2.53 19.36 9.26
CA ASP A 18 -2.74 20.73 9.74
C ASP A 18 -1.99 21.03 11.03
N GLU A 19 -2.05 20.15 12.01
CA GLU A 19 -1.33 20.30 13.29
C GLU A 19 0.19 20.33 13.08
N ILE A 20 0.72 19.50 12.19
CA ILE A 20 2.15 19.40 11.93
C ILE A 20 2.66 20.63 11.17
N ILE A 21 1.93 21.06 10.16
CA ILE A 21 2.31 22.21 9.32
C ILE A 21 2.18 23.51 10.11
N SER A 22 1.12 23.69 10.89
CA SER A 22 0.90 24.89 11.69
C SER A 22 1.92 25.07 12.82
N SER A 23 2.45 23.96 13.34
CA SER A 23 3.44 23.96 14.42
C SER A 23 4.90 23.98 13.93
N ASN A 24 5.16 23.77 12.63
CA ASN A 24 6.52 23.62 12.11
C ASN A 24 6.64 24.09 10.65
N SER A 25 7.07 25.36 10.47
CA SER A 25 7.27 25.94 9.13
C SER A 25 8.32 25.21 8.29
N GLU A 26 9.33 24.59 8.90
CA GLU A 26 10.34 23.81 8.16
C GLU A 26 9.73 22.59 7.45
N ILE A 27 8.68 22.01 8.03
CA ILE A 27 7.95 20.91 7.39
C ILE A 27 7.16 21.40 6.18
N HIS A 28 6.51 22.58 6.30
CA HIS A 28 5.83 23.19 5.17
C HIS A 28 6.79 23.42 4.00
N ASP A 29 7.92 24.07 4.24
CA ASP A 29 8.91 24.38 3.20
C ASP A 29 9.53 23.11 2.59
N PHE A 30 9.76 22.09 3.42
CA PHE A 30 10.22 20.79 2.97
C PHE A 30 9.23 20.12 2.02
N LEU A 31 7.93 20.14 2.34
CA LEU A 31 6.87 19.59 1.50
C LEU A 31 6.70 20.41 0.22
N ALA A 32 6.69 21.75 0.32
CA ALA A 32 6.57 22.64 -0.83
C ALA A 32 7.67 22.38 -1.84
N LYS A 33 8.93 22.37 -1.39
CA LYS A 33 10.08 22.07 -2.25
C LYS A 33 10.05 20.68 -2.88
N ALA A 34 9.61 19.68 -2.13
CA ALA A 34 9.55 18.32 -2.65
C ALA A 34 8.45 18.12 -3.70
N SER A 35 7.37 18.89 -3.62
CA SER A 35 6.21 18.82 -4.51
C SER A 35 6.27 19.75 -5.72
N GLU A 36 7.32 20.58 -5.89
CA GLU A 36 7.49 21.50 -7.03
C GLU A 36 7.37 20.83 -8.41
N GLY A 37 7.57 19.52 -8.47
CA GLY A 37 7.47 18.77 -9.75
C GLY A 37 6.13 18.11 -10.00
N LEU A 38 5.13 18.34 -9.15
CA LEU A 38 3.73 17.93 -9.38
C LEU A 38 2.99 19.06 -10.14
N ASP A 39 1.97 18.70 -10.91
CA ASP A 39 1.14 19.62 -11.67
C ASP A 39 -0.05 20.17 -10.86
N PHE A 40 -0.03 19.97 -9.53
CA PHE A 40 -1.05 20.46 -8.60
C PHE A 40 -0.41 20.83 -7.25
N ASP A 41 -1.11 21.68 -6.52
CA ASP A 41 -0.72 22.08 -5.16
C ASP A 41 -1.07 20.98 -4.15
N LEU A 42 -0.07 20.17 -3.81
CA LEU A 42 -0.22 19.03 -2.90
C LEU A 42 -0.61 19.48 -1.48
N ILE A 43 0.01 20.54 -0.99
CA ILE A 43 -0.23 21.03 0.38
C ILE A 43 -1.66 21.56 0.50
N LYS A 44 -2.11 22.35 -0.47
CA LYS A 44 -3.47 22.85 -0.51
C LYS A 44 -4.49 21.71 -0.62
N LEU A 45 -4.20 20.71 -1.45
CA LEU A 45 -5.07 19.54 -1.58
C LEU A 45 -5.21 18.76 -0.26
N ILE A 46 -4.10 18.56 0.46
CA ILE A 46 -4.12 17.89 1.77
C ILE A 46 -4.87 18.73 2.81
N ALA A 47 -4.67 20.05 2.83
CA ALA A 47 -5.27 20.94 3.84
C ALA A 47 -6.76 21.19 3.60
N SER A 48 -7.18 21.39 2.34
CA SER A 48 -8.52 21.92 2.04
C SER A 48 -9.27 21.20 0.91
N GLY A 49 -8.71 20.11 0.34
CA GLY A 49 -9.36 19.29 -0.66
C GLY A 49 -9.50 19.90 -2.04
N PRO A 50 -10.53 19.59 -2.82
CA PRO A 50 -11.75 18.84 -2.39
C PRO A 50 -11.51 17.35 -2.11
N GLU A 51 -12.37 16.77 -1.27
CA GLU A 51 -12.21 15.38 -0.80
C GLU A 51 -12.29 14.36 -1.94
N GLU A 52 -13.20 14.58 -2.87
CA GLU A 52 -13.36 13.74 -4.06
C GLU A 52 -12.05 13.66 -4.86
N LYS A 53 -11.34 14.78 -5.01
CA LYS A 53 -10.05 14.83 -5.69
C LYS A 53 -8.98 14.12 -4.87
N LEU A 54 -8.94 14.34 -3.55
CA LEU A 54 -7.96 13.69 -2.67
C LEU A 54 -8.13 12.17 -2.67
N ASN A 55 -9.34 11.64 -2.88
CA ASN A 55 -9.64 10.22 -2.91
C ASN A 55 -9.32 9.53 -4.24
N LEU A 56 -9.10 10.28 -5.33
CA LEU A 56 -8.60 9.69 -6.56
C LEU A 56 -7.17 9.16 -6.36
N THR A 57 -6.92 7.97 -6.87
CA THR A 57 -5.65 7.24 -6.64
C THR A 57 -4.42 8.07 -7.06
N GLU A 58 -4.52 8.83 -8.14
CA GLU A 58 -3.48 9.74 -8.62
C GLU A 58 -3.04 10.78 -7.58
N TYR A 59 -3.97 11.29 -6.76
CA TYR A 59 -3.71 12.32 -5.75
C TYR A 59 -3.53 11.75 -4.35
N ALA A 60 -4.24 10.68 -4.03
CA ALA A 60 -4.14 10.01 -2.73
C ALA A 60 -2.72 9.49 -2.47
N GLN A 61 -2.09 8.90 -3.49
CA GLN A 61 -0.77 8.30 -3.33
C GLN A 61 0.32 9.33 -2.94
N PRO A 62 0.53 10.43 -3.66
CA PRO A 62 1.49 11.44 -3.23
C PRO A 62 1.10 12.10 -1.91
N ALA A 63 -0.19 12.28 -1.62
CA ALA A 63 -0.65 12.87 -0.37
C ALA A 63 -0.29 12.00 0.84
N ILE A 64 -0.50 10.68 0.77
CA ILE A 64 -0.17 9.74 1.84
C ILE A 64 1.36 9.63 2.02
N LEU A 65 2.11 9.52 0.92
CA LEU A 65 3.58 9.48 0.98
C LEU A 65 4.12 10.75 1.63
N ALA A 66 3.69 11.93 1.19
CA ALA A 66 4.11 13.21 1.76
C ALA A 66 3.79 13.30 3.25
N SER A 67 2.58 12.90 3.64
CA SER A 67 2.13 12.95 5.02
C SER A 67 2.95 12.01 5.91
N SER A 68 3.19 10.79 5.47
CA SER A 68 4.00 9.84 6.23
C SER A 68 5.42 10.35 6.48
N ILE A 69 6.08 10.90 5.45
CA ILE A 69 7.43 11.44 5.59
C ILE A 69 7.45 12.72 6.46
N ALA A 70 6.43 13.57 6.33
CA ALA A 70 6.27 14.75 7.19
C ALA A 70 6.12 14.38 8.68
N ILE A 71 5.30 13.39 8.99
CA ILE A 71 5.09 12.88 10.35
C ILE A 71 6.39 12.37 10.96
N ILE A 72 7.13 11.53 10.21
CA ILE A 72 8.41 10.98 10.67
C ILE A 72 9.40 12.11 10.97
N ARG A 73 9.49 13.10 10.06
CA ARG A 73 10.40 14.23 10.20
C ARG A 73 10.02 15.11 11.40
N ALA A 74 8.75 15.46 11.54
CA ALA A 74 8.25 16.27 12.64
C ALA A 74 8.45 15.61 14.01
N LYS A 75 8.20 14.31 14.09
CA LYS A 75 8.29 13.52 15.33
C LYS A 75 9.67 12.93 15.59
N LYS A 76 10.64 13.15 14.69
CA LYS A 76 12.02 12.63 14.78
C LYS A 76 12.10 11.12 15.02
N LEU A 77 11.27 10.36 14.32
CA LEU A 77 11.13 8.90 14.48
C LEU A 77 12.28 8.12 13.82
N ASN A 78 13.52 8.39 14.21
CA ASN A 78 14.70 7.83 13.53
C ASN A 78 15.49 6.87 14.41
N SER A 79 15.15 6.71 15.70
CA SER A 79 15.99 5.97 16.63
C SER A 79 15.65 4.48 16.66
N ASN A 80 16.67 3.64 16.43
CA ASN A 80 16.63 2.19 16.60
C ASN A 80 15.70 1.42 15.64
N ILE A 81 15.35 2.02 14.48
CA ILE A 81 14.63 1.30 13.42
C ILE A 81 15.60 0.35 12.73
N THR A 82 15.29 -0.93 12.71
CA THR A 82 16.14 -1.99 12.15
C THR A 82 15.61 -2.55 10.83
N VAL A 83 14.34 -2.32 10.54
CA VAL A 83 13.67 -2.75 9.30
C VAL A 83 12.46 -1.85 9.02
N THR A 84 12.12 -1.70 7.76
CA THR A 84 10.94 -0.94 7.35
C THR A 84 10.15 -1.68 6.28
N ALA A 85 8.84 -1.48 6.28
CA ALA A 85 7.92 -2.00 5.27
C ALA A 85 6.75 -1.04 5.06
N GLY A 86 6.01 -1.23 3.99
CA GLY A 86 4.78 -0.47 3.76
C GLY A 86 3.80 -1.25 2.90
N LEU A 87 2.52 -1.06 3.16
CA LEU A 87 1.45 -1.72 2.43
C LEU A 87 1.25 -1.02 1.08
N SER A 88 1.46 -1.74 -0.05
CA SER A 88 1.24 -1.21 -1.40
C SER A 88 1.97 0.14 -1.62
N LEU A 89 1.26 1.25 -1.65
CA LEU A 89 1.84 2.60 -1.71
C LEU A 89 2.86 2.85 -0.59
N GLY A 90 2.60 2.34 0.60
CA GLY A 90 3.48 2.50 1.75
C GLY A 90 4.90 1.97 1.52
N GLU A 91 5.09 1.02 0.60
CA GLU A 91 6.43 0.54 0.22
C GLU A 91 7.30 1.68 -0.34
N TYR A 92 6.73 2.59 -1.11
CA TYR A 92 7.44 3.78 -1.61
C TYR A 92 7.83 4.73 -0.47
N SER A 93 6.98 4.90 0.53
CA SER A 93 7.31 5.66 1.74
C SER A 93 8.44 5.01 2.53
N ALA A 94 8.44 3.67 2.65
CA ALA A 94 9.53 2.91 3.26
C ALA A 94 10.86 3.09 2.51
N LEU A 95 10.83 3.10 1.18
CA LEU A 95 12.03 3.34 0.35
C LEU A 95 12.59 4.76 0.49
N VAL A 96 11.72 5.77 0.60
CA VAL A 96 12.14 7.14 0.89
C VAL A 96 12.77 7.23 2.28
N TYR A 97 12.13 6.65 3.29
CA TYR A 97 12.67 6.62 4.65
C TYR A 97 14.02 5.92 4.74
N ALA A 98 14.18 4.81 4.05
CA ALA A 98 15.43 4.06 3.96
C ALA A 98 16.50 4.75 3.08
N ASN A 99 16.24 5.94 2.51
CA ASN A 99 17.08 6.65 1.56
C ASN A 99 17.41 5.85 0.28
N CYS A 100 16.56 4.91 -0.11
CA CYS A 100 16.67 4.18 -1.37
C CYS A 100 16.18 5.04 -2.54
N LEU A 101 15.09 5.79 -2.34
CA LEU A 101 14.52 6.75 -3.29
C LEU A 101 14.61 8.17 -2.72
N LYS A 102 14.86 9.14 -3.61
CA LYS A 102 14.77 10.56 -3.27
C LYS A 102 13.29 10.96 -3.13
N PHE A 103 12.95 11.75 -2.11
CA PHE A 103 11.57 12.08 -1.79
C PHE A 103 10.81 12.77 -2.93
N SER A 104 11.43 13.78 -3.60
CA SER A 104 10.81 14.46 -4.74
C SER A 104 10.57 13.53 -5.93
N ASP A 105 11.45 12.57 -6.15
CA ASP A 105 11.33 11.61 -7.25
C ASP A 105 10.26 10.57 -6.93
N ALA A 106 10.17 10.14 -5.67
CA ALA A 106 9.13 9.25 -5.21
C ALA A 106 7.73 9.89 -5.28
N LEU A 107 7.57 11.19 -4.97
CA LEU A 107 6.30 11.91 -5.13
C LEU A 107 5.81 11.88 -6.58
N LYS A 108 6.70 12.17 -7.53
CA LYS A 108 6.37 12.11 -8.97
C LYS A 108 6.05 10.68 -9.40
N LEU A 109 6.83 9.72 -8.95
CA LEU A 109 6.65 8.32 -9.27
C LEU A 109 5.28 7.79 -8.81
N VAL A 110 4.90 8.05 -7.56
CA VAL A 110 3.60 7.57 -7.06
C VAL A 110 2.41 8.34 -7.62
N ASN A 111 2.59 9.60 -8.03
CA ASN A 111 1.58 10.34 -8.79
C ASN A 111 1.34 9.69 -10.17
N VAL A 112 2.42 9.39 -10.91
CA VAL A 112 2.32 8.66 -12.19
C VAL A 112 1.74 7.27 -11.99
N ARG A 113 2.19 6.52 -10.94
CA ARG A 113 1.63 5.21 -10.59
C ARG A 113 0.12 5.29 -10.38
N GLY A 114 -0.34 6.25 -9.58
CA GLY A 114 -1.77 6.45 -9.31
C GLY A 114 -2.57 6.75 -10.58
N ARG A 115 -2.04 7.60 -11.47
CA ARG A 115 -2.65 7.92 -12.76
C ARG A 115 -2.71 6.72 -13.70
N LEU A 116 -1.64 5.95 -13.80
CA LEU A 116 -1.62 4.72 -14.59
C LEU A 116 -2.66 3.71 -14.10
N MET A 117 -2.75 3.52 -12.77
CA MET A 117 -3.77 2.66 -12.17
C MET A 117 -5.20 3.17 -12.44
N GLN A 118 -5.43 4.49 -12.30
CA GLN A 118 -6.74 5.11 -12.53
C GLN A 118 -7.21 4.95 -13.98
N ASN A 119 -6.28 4.97 -14.94
CA ASN A 119 -6.57 4.87 -16.37
C ASN A 119 -6.62 3.42 -16.89
N ALA A 120 -6.12 2.44 -16.11
CA ALA A 120 -6.04 1.05 -16.56
C ALA A 120 -7.40 0.36 -16.65
N VAL A 121 -8.37 0.80 -15.86
CA VAL A 121 -9.68 0.15 -15.78
C VAL A 121 -10.78 1.21 -15.79
N PRO A 122 -11.81 1.09 -16.65
CA PRO A 122 -12.94 2.01 -16.64
C PRO A 122 -13.62 2.04 -15.26
N GLU A 123 -13.95 3.24 -14.79
CA GLU A 123 -14.59 3.43 -13.49
C GLU A 123 -15.87 2.60 -13.34
N GLY A 124 -16.05 1.98 -12.20
CA GLY A 124 -17.24 1.20 -11.87
C GLY A 124 -17.31 -0.20 -12.53
N THR A 125 -16.30 -0.63 -13.31
CA THR A 125 -16.31 -1.94 -13.99
C THR A 125 -15.59 -3.05 -13.21
N ALA A 126 -14.77 -2.68 -12.24
CA ALA A 126 -13.99 -3.58 -11.42
C ALA A 126 -13.84 -3.03 -10.01
N GLY A 127 -13.41 -3.87 -9.07
CA GLY A 127 -13.26 -3.48 -7.67
C GLY A 127 -12.44 -4.47 -6.86
N MET A 128 -12.52 -4.29 -5.55
CA MET A 128 -11.85 -5.16 -4.58
C MET A 128 -12.83 -5.63 -3.52
N LEU A 129 -12.76 -6.91 -3.18
CA LEU A 129 -13.61 -7.57 -2.21
C LEU A 129 -12.78 -8.03 -1.00
N VAL A 130 -13.06 -7.46 0.17
CA VAL A 130 -12.55 -7.99 1.44
C VAL A 130 -13.35 -9.23 1.81
N ILE A 131 -12.66 -10.28 2.20
CA ILE A 131 -13.23 -11.52 2.71
C ILE A 131 -12.71 -11.70 4.13
N LEU A 132 -13.66 -11.84 5.06
CA LEU A 132 -13.39 -12.01 6.48
C LEU A 132 -13.82 -13.39 6.95
N ASN A 133 -13.03 -14.00 7.84
CA ASN A 133 -13.28 -15.30 8.47
C ASN A 133 -13.35 -16.49 7.49
N MET A 134 -12.60 -16.44 6.39
CA MET A 134 -12.41 -17.57 5.50
C MET A 134 -10.97 -18.09 5.64
N ASP A 135 -10.83 -19.41 5.71
CA ASP A 135 -9.51 -20.07 5.68
C ASP A 135 -8.80 -19.80 4.35
N LEU A 136 -7.49 -19.62 4.39
CA LEU A 136 -6.71 -19.28 3.22
C LEU A 136 -6.80 -20.35 2.11
N ASN A 137 -6.85 -21.63 2.46
CA ASN A 137 -7.00 -22.70 1.45
C ASN A 137 -8.37 -22.64 0.78
N GLU A 138 -9.43 -22.25 1.52
CA GLU A 138 -10.77 -22.05 0.94
C GLU A 138 -10.80 -20.81 0.03
N VAL A 139 -10.05 -19.75 0.37
CA VAL A 139 -9.88 -18.60 -0.53
C VAL A 139 -9.24 -19.02 -1.85
N TYR A 140 -8.18 -19.83 -1.82
CA TYR A 140 -7.55 -20.34 -3.04
C TYR A 140 -8.49 -21.25 -3.84
N LYS A 141 -9.24 -22.15 -3.20
CA LYS A 141 -10.24 -23.00 -3.90
C LYS A 141 -11.32 -22.15 -4.57
N MET A 142 -11.78 -21.10 -3.91
CA MET A 142 -12.73 -20.16 -4.49
C MET A 142 -12.15 -19.45 -5.72
N ILE A 143 -10.93 -18.95 -5.64
CA ILE A 143 -10.22 -18.31 -6.75
C ILE A 143 -10.12 -19.29 -7.93
N ASP A 144 -9.67 -20.52 -7.68
CA ASP A 144 -9.53 -21.55 -8.71
C ASP A 144 -10.89 -21.88 -9.34
N SER A 145 -11.95 -22.01 -8.55
CA SER A 145 -13.30 -22.28 -9.03
C SER A 145 -13.84 -21.16 -9.91
N VAL A 146 -13.68 -19.90 -9.46
CA VAL A 146 -14.12 -18.71 -10.22
C VAL A 146 -13.35 -18.60 -11.52
N ASN A 147 -12.03 -18.71 -11.47
CA ASN A 147 -11.18 -18.62 -12.67
C ASN A 147 -11.46 -19.77 -13.67
N SER A 148 -11.78 -20.96 -13.18
CA SER A 148 -12.17 -22.10 -14.03
C SER A 148 -13.54 -21.92 -14.70
N SER A 149 -14.37 -21.01 -14.21
CA SER A 149 -15.67 -20.69 -14.83
C SER A 149 -15.59 -19.68 -15.99
N GLY A 150 -14.38 -19.20 -16.31
CA GLY A 150 -14.14 -18.20 -17.36
C GLY A 150 -14.12 -16.76 -16.86
N GLU A 151 -14.27 -16.55 -15.55
CA GLU A 151 -14.05 -15.28 -14.88
C GLU A 151 -12.57 -15.11 -14.50
N GLU A 152 -12.15 -13.91 -14.12
CA GLU A 152 -10.79 -13.64 -13.68
C GLU A 152 -10.78 -12.86 -12.36
N ILE A 153 -10.42 -13.54 -11.28
CA ILE A 153 -10.25 -12.94 -9.94
C ILE A 153 -8.82 -13.18 -9.45
N ASN A 154 -8.24 -12.16 -8.81
CA ASN A 154 -6.86 -12.23 -8.33
C ASN A 154 -6.83 -12.09 -6.80
N PHE A 155 -5.89 -12.78 -6.14
CA PHE A 155 -5.60 -12.56 -4.74
C PHE A 155 -4.76 -11.29 -4.60
N SER A 156 -5.41 -10.19 -4.26
CA SER A 156 -4.79 -8.87 -4.21
C SER A 156 -3.91 -8.68 -2.96
N THR A 157 -4.46 -8.97 -1.78
CA THR A 157 -3.71 -8.77 -0.52
C THR A 157 -4.03 -9.86 0.49
N ASP A 158 -3.00 -10.51 1.02
CA ASP A 158 -3.04 -11.36 2.21
C ASP A 158 -2.76 -10.48 3.44
N ASN A 159 -3.81 -9.94 4.07
CA ASN A 159 -3.67 -8.94 5.13
C ASN A 159 -3.35 -9.54 6.50
N ALA A 160 -4.09 -10.59 6.87
CA ALA A 160 -3.97 -11.28 8.16
C ALA A 160 -4.65 -12.65 8.06
N GLU A 161 -4.52 -13.46 9.10
CA GLU A 161 -5.27 -14.70 9.21
C GLU A 161 -6.78 -14.44 9.12
N GLY A 162 -7.44 -15.10 8.17
CA GLY A 162 -8.86 -14.91 7.89
C GLY A 162 -9.24 -13.56 7.28
N VAL A 163 -8.28 -12.75 6.82
CA VAL A 163 -8.53 -11.45 6.18
C VAL A 163 -7.82 -11.39 4.84
N SER A 164 -8.55 -11.64 3.78
CA SER A 164 -8.07 -11.64 2.40
C SER A 164 -8.75 -10.54 1.59
N VAL A 165 -8.06 -10.02 0.58
CA VAL A 165 -8.63 -9.09 -0.40
C VAL A 165 -8.46 -9.67 -1.78
N LEU A 166 -9.54 -9.76 -2.53
CA LEU A 166 -9.55 -10.14 -3.93
C LEU A 166 -9.80 -8.93 -4.82
N ALA A 167 -9.28 -8.96 -6.04
CA ALA A 167 -9.49 -7.90 -7.03
C ALA A 167 -9.80 -8.50 -8.41
N GLY A 168 -10.74 -7.89 -9.11
CA GLY A 168 -11.19 -8.33 -10.43
C GLY A 168 -12.35 -7.50 -10.97
N LYS A 169 -12.92 -7.92 -12.10
CA LYS A 169 -14.15 -7.34 -12.64
C LYS A 169 -15.32 -7.58 -11.68
N ASN A 170 -16.35 -6.75 -11.78
CA ASN A 170 -17.54 -6.90 -10.93
C ASN A 170 -18.19 -8.28 -11.11
N SER A 171 -18.22 -8.84 -12.31
CA SER A 171 -18.72 -10.21 -12.56
C SER A 171 -17.96 -11.27 -11.77
N SER A 172 -16.62 -11.17 -11.74
CA SER A 172 -15.77 -12.09 -10.98
C SER A 172 -15.97 -11.94 -9.47
N ILE A 173 -16.18 -10.70 -8.99
CA ILE A 173 -16.52 -10.42 -7.58
C ILE A 173 -17.88 -11.04 -7.22
N ASP A 174 -18.87 -10.91 -8.08
CA ASP A 174 -20.20 -11.51 -7.86
C ASP A 174 -20.13 -13.05 -7.92
N ALA A 175 -19.29 -13.62 -8.77
CA ALA A 175 -19.02 -15.06 -8.76
C ALA A 175 -18.39 -15.53 -7.44
N CYS A 176 -17.47 -14.74 -6.82
CA CYS A 176 -16.94 -15.04 -5.49
C CYS A 176 -18.02 -15.02 -4.41
N LYS A 177 -18.90 -14.00 -4.41
CA LYS A 177 -20.02 -13.94 -3.45
C LYS A 177 -20.95 -15.13 -3.60
N LYS A 178 -21.28 -15.49 -4.86
CA LYS A 178 -22.10 -16.67 -5.16
C LYS A 178 -21.43 -17.96 -4.68
N TYR A 179 -20.13 -18.14 -4.88
CA TYR A 179 -19.38 -19.29 -4.36
C TYR A 179 -19.52 -19.41 -2.83
N ILE A 180 -19.41 -18.29 -2.11
CA ILE A 180 -19.57 -18.24 -0.65
C ILE A 180 -20.99 -18.69 -0.23
N GLU A 181 -22.01 -18.24 -0.93
CA GLU A 181 -23.42 -18.59 -0.68
C GLU A 181 -23.68 -20.08 -0.97
N ASP A 182 -23.29 -20.55 -2.16
CA ASP A 182 -23.52 -21.93 -2.62
C ASP A 182 -22.83 -22.97 -1.70
N ASN A 183 -21.67 -22.64 -1.12
CA ASN A 183 -20.95 -23.51 -0.20
C ASN A 183 -21.30 -23.29 1.29
N ASN A 184 -22.34 -22.50 1.59
CA ASN A 184 -22.83 -22.25 2.95
C ASN A 184 -21.80 -21.76 3.96
N PHE A 185 -20.87 -20.90 3.56
CA PHE A 185 -19.87 -20.28 4.45
C PHE A 185 -20.50 -19.21 5.37
N ARG A 186 -21.33 -19.65 6.33
CA ARG A 186 -22.19 -18.78 7.17
C ARG A 186 -21.45 -17.76 8.03
N ARG A 187 -20.17 -17.98 8.32
CA ARG A 187 -19.34 -17.06 9.15
C ARG A 187 -18.52 -16.09 8.32
N VAL A 188 -18.41 -16.34 7.03
CA VAL A 188 -17.68 -15.47 6.10
C VAL A 188 -18.47 -14.19 5.89
N LYS A 189 -17.77 -13.05 5.96
CA LYS A 189 -18.34 -11.74 5.63
C LYS A 189 -17.55 -11.14 4.48
N THR A 190 -18.25 -10.41 3.64
CA THR A 190 -17.64 -9.71 2.51
C THR A 190 -17.96 -8.23 2.56
N GLN A 191 -17.00 -7.41 2.12
CA GLN A 191 -17.17 -5.96 2.03
C GLN A 191 -16.41 -5.44 0.81
N MET A 192 -17.05 -4.56 0.03
CA MET A 192 -16.36 -3.85 -1.04
C MET A 192 -15.41 -2.81 -0.45
N VAL A 193 -14.20 -2.75 -1.00
CA VAL A 193 -13.24 -1.68 -0.66
C VAL A 193 -13.70 -0.40 -1.36
N GLN A 194 -13.71 0.70 -0.61
CA GLN A 194 -14.01 2.03 -1.16
C GLN A 194 -12.75 2.62 -1.83
N MET A 195 -12.45 2.14 -3.01
CA MET A 195 -11.35 2.64 -3.85
C MET A 195 -11.84 2.82 -5.29
N SER A 196 -11.29 3.82 -5.96
CA SER A 196 -11.67 4.15 -7.34
C SER A 196 -11.24 3.11 -8.37
N VAL A 197 -10.24 2.26 -8.02
CA VAL A 197 -9.65 1.28 -8.94
C VAL A 197 -9.26 0.00 -8.20
N PRO A 198 -9.30 -1.18 -8.87
CA PRO A 198 -8.73 -2.40 -8.32
C PRO A 198 -7.20 -2.27 -8.23
N SER A 199 -6.60 -3.03 -7.32
CA SER A 199 -5.15 -3.05 -7.11
C SER A 199 -4.63 -4.48 -7.01
N HIS A 200 -3.36 -4.67 -7.40
CA HIS A 200 -2.66 -5.94 -7.28
C HIS A 200 -3.37 -7.09 -8.03
N CYS A 201 -3.69 -6.85 -9.29
CA CYS A 201 -4.38 -7.81 -10.15
C CYS A 201 -3.95 -7.64 -11.62
N SER A 202 -4.23 -8.65 -12.43
CA SER A 202 -3.90 -8.71 -13.86
C SER A 202 -4.48 -7.56 -14.69
N LEU A 203 -5.59 -6.96 -14.26
CA LEU A 203 -6.18 -5.78 -14.91
C LEU A 203 -5.22 -4.57 -14.97
N LEU A 204 -4.15 -4.57 -14.18
CA LEU A 204 -3.13 -3.53 -14.16
C LEU A 204 -1.88 -3.86 -14.99
N SER A 205 -1.91 -4.89 -15.85
CA SER A 205 -0.73 -5.34 -16.59
C SER A 205 -0.16 -4.27 -17.54
N GLU A 206 -1.00 -3.49 -18.20
CA GLU A 206 -0.56 -2.38 -19.03
C GLU A 206 0.04 -1.24 -18.19
N ALA A 207 -0.60 -0.90 -17.07
CA ALA A 207 -0.08 0.07 -16.12
C ALA A 207 1.27 -0.35 -15.54
N GLN A 208 1.46 -1.66 -15.26
CA GLN A 208 2.73 -2.22 -14.82
C GLN A 208 3.81 -2.02 -15.88
N ALA A 209 3.54 -2.33 -17.15
CA ALA A 209 4.53 -2.18 -18.22
C ALA A 209 4.99 -0.73 -18.40
N GLU A 210 4.09 0.24 -18.27
CA GLU A 210 4.45 1.66 -18.31
C GLU A 210 5.22 2.10 -17.05
N LEU A 211 4.82 1.63 -15.88
CA LEU A 211 5.53 1.90 -14.62
C LEU A 211 6.94 1.32 -14.63
N GLU A 212 7.13 0.14 -15.21
CA GLU A 212 8.44 -0.51 -15.37
C GLU A 212 9.42 0.37 -16.14
N LYS A 213 8.99 0.98 -17.26
CA LYS A 213 9.83 1.91 -18.04
C LYS A 213 10.31 3.07 -17.17
N LEU A 214 9.42 3.62 -16.35
CA LEU A 214 9.76 4.71 -15.44
C LEU A 214 10.72 4.25 -14.34
N LEU A 215 10.43 3.12 -13.68
CA LEU A 215 11.30 2.54 -12.65
C LEU A 215 12.71 2.24 -13.19
N ASN A 216 12.82 1.75 -14.41
CA ASN A 216 14.11 1.46 -15.03
C ASN A 216 14.93 2.72 -15.35
N SER A 217 14.29 3.87 -15.56
CA SER A 217 14.96 5.14 -15.75
C SER A 217 15.40 5.83 -14.45
N MET A 218 14.96 5.33 -13.29
CA MET A 218 15.25 5.95 -11.99
C MET A 218 16.44 5.32 -11.27
N GLU A 219 17.15 6.16 -10.51
CA GLU A 219 18.21 5.72 -9.60
C GLU A 219 17.62 5.16 -8.31
N PHE A 220 17.98 3.92 -7.95
CA PHE A 220 17.74 3.31 -6.65
C PHE A 220 19.09 3.14 -5.93
N LYS A 221 19.19 3.70 -4.73
CA LYS A 221 20.37 3.55 -3.87
C LYS A 221 20.20 2.35 -2.94
N SER A 222 21.31 1.79 -2.48
CA SER A 222 21.25 0.81 -1.39
C SER A 222 20.59 1.45 -0.16
N PRO A 223 19.50 0.87 0.36
CA PRO A 223 18.81 1.41 1.51
C PRO A 223 19.69 1.35 2.76
N LYS A 224 19.63 2.40 3.59
CA LYS A 224 20.35 2.45 4.87
C LYS A 224 19.80 1.48 5.91
N ILE A 225 18.57 1.05 5.73
CA ILE A 225 17.83 0.11 6.58
C ILE A 225 17.17 -0.89 5.63
N PRO A 226 17.22 -2.21 5.89
CA PRO A 226 16.54 -3.19 5.05
C PRO A 226 15.06 -2.86 4.89
N VAL A 227 14.55 -3.02 3.67
CA VAL A 227 13.13 -2.85 3.32
C VAL A 227 12.54 -4.23 3.05
N ILE A 228 11.29 -4.46 3.45
CA ILE A 228 10.55 -5.67 3.11
C ILE A 228 9.60 -5.35 1.95
N PRO A 229 9.93 -5.74 0.70
CA PRO A 229 9.03 -5.56 -0.43
C PRO A 229 7.78 -6.44 -0.32
N ASN A 230 6.64 -5.93 -0.76
CA ASN A 230 5.34 -6.59 -0.64
C ASN A 230 5.27 -7.98 -1.28
N VAL A 231 5.92 -8.15 -2.42
CA VAL A 231 5.90 -9.42 -3.17
C VAL A 231 6.94 -10.43 -2.65
N LEU A 232 7.94 -9.98 -1.89
CA LEU A 232 8.98 -10.84 -1.32
C LEU A 232 8.69 -11.27 0.10
N ALA A 233 8.04 -10.43 0.91
CA ALA A 233 7.77 -10.61 2.34
C ALA A 233 9.03 -10.95 3.17
N LYS A 234 10.20 -10.53 2.71
CA LYS A 234 11.49 -10.69 3.38
C LYS A 234 12.36 -9.46 3.14
N PRO A 235 13.23 -9.09 4.11
CA PRO A 235 14.05 -7.90 3.99
C PRO A 235 15.11 -8.04 2.91
N THR A 236 15.36 -6.95 2.20
CA THR A 236 16.47 -6.81 1.27
C THR A 236 17.09 -5.41 1.37
N SER A 237 18.37 -5.31 1.02
CA SER A 237 19.10 -4.04 0.86
C SER A 237 19.67 -3.91 -0.55
N LYS A 238 19.25 -4.77 -1.48
CA LYS A 238 19.73 -4.78 -2.86
C LYS A 238 18.80 -3.95 -3.76
N PRO A 239 19.30 -2.86 -4.36
CA PRO A 239 18.49 -1.98 -5.20
C PRO A 239 17.76 -2.70 -6.35
N ASP A 240 18.43 -3.64 -7.00
CA ASP A 240 17.86 -4.38 -8.12
C ASP A 240 16.71 -5.32 -7.68
N GLU A 241 16.84 -5.99 -6.52
CA GLU A 241 15.75 -6.80 -5.96
C GLU A 241 14.53 -5.93 -5.62
N ILE A 242 14.77 -4.74 -5.04
CA ILE A 242 13.73 -3.77 -4.71
C ILE A 242 13.03 -3.29 -5.98
N LYS A 243 13.80 -2.86 -6.99
CA LYS A 243 13.23 -2.39 -8.26
C LYS A 243 12.38 -3.46 -8.93
N ASN A 244 12.88 -4.69 -9.04
CA ASN A 244 12.15 -5.81 -9.63
C ASN A 244 10.87 -6.13 -8.84
N ALA A 245 10.92 -6.05 -7.51
CA ALA A 245 9.75 -6.24 -6.66
C ALA A 245 8.68 -5.15 -6.91
N LEU A 246 9.09 -3.88 -7.06
CA LEU A 246 8.16 -2.79 -7.39
C LEU A 246 7.55 -2.94 -8.79
N VAL A 247 8.30 -3.44 -9.77
CA VAL A 247 7.79 -3.70 -11.13
C VAL A 247 6.61 -4.66 -11.05
N THR A 248 6.75 -5.77 -10.33
CA THR A 248 5.71 -6.80 -10.24
C THR A 248 4.61 -6.49 -9.23
N GLN A 249 4.80 -5.50 -8.35
CA GLN A 249 3.88 -5.20 -7.25
C GLN A 249 2.44 -4.90 -7.73
N LEU A 250 2.26 -4.23 -8.90
CA LEU A 250 0.92 -3.85 -9.36
C LEU A 250 0.01 -5.03 -9.71
N THR A 251 0.60 -6.14 -10.12
CA THR A 251 -0.14 -7.33 -10.58
C THR A 251 0.03 -8.54 -9.67
N SER A 252 0.81 -8.40 -8.58
CA SER A 252 1.10 -9.50 -7.66
C SER A 252 0.51 -9.27 -6.28
N THR A 253 0.22 -10.36 -5.57
CA THR A 253 -0.31 -10.31 -4.20
C THR A 253 0.62 -9.56 -3.25
N VAL A 254 0.07 -8.63 -2.49
CA VAL A 254 0.72 -8.04 -1.33
C VAL A 254 0.72 -9.05 -0.18
N ARG A 255 1.87 -9.58 0.18
CA ARG A 255 2.07 -10.62 1.21
C ARG A 255 2.23 -9.98 2.59
N TRP A 256 1.20 -9.19 3.01
CA TRP A 256 1.31 -8.38 4.22
C TRP A 256 1.32 -9.22 5.49
N ARG A 257 0.48 -10.27 5.56
CA ARG A 257 0.48 -11.22 6.67
C ARG A 257 1.85 -11.85 6.88
N GLU A 258 2.51 -12.29 5.80
CA GLU A 258 3.84 -12.87 5.88
C GLU A 258 4.90 -11.84 6.32
N THR A 259 4.75 -10.57 5.89
CA THR A 259 5.59 -9.46 6.39
C THR A 259 5.45 -9.30 7.90
N LEU A 260 4.22 -9.31 8.44
CA LEU A 260 3.99 -9.22 9.88
C LEU A 260 4.49 -10.45 10.64
N LEU A 261 4.34 -11.65 10.10
CA LEU A 261 4.89 -12.87 10.66
C LEU A 261 6.42 -12.80 10.73
N PHE A 262 7.07 -12.37 9.64
CA PHE A 262 8.53 -12.16 9.65
C PHE A 262 8.96 -11.22 10.78
N LEU A 263 8.27 -10.10 11.00
CA LEU A 263 8.59 -9.18 12.09
C LEU A 263 8.45 -9.83 13.47
N THR A 264 7.42 -10.64 13.67
CA THR A 264 7.18 -11.37 14.93
C THR A 264 8.27 -12.41 15.20
N GLU A 265 8.57 -13.25 14.20
CA GLU A 265 9.59 -14.30 14.28
C GLU A 265 11.01 -13.75 14.53
N ASN A 266 11.30 -12.56 13.98
CA ASN A 266 12.59 -11.89 14.15
C ASN A 266 12.65 -10.97 15.38
N LYS A 267 11.72 -11.16 16.34
CA LYS A 267 11.73 -10.51 17.67
C LYS A 267 11.72 -8.98 17.58
N ILE A 268 11.00 -8.42 16.62
CA ILE A 268 10.70 -7.00 16.62
C ILE A 268 9.81 -6.71 17.83
N GLN A 269 10.27 -5.83 18.71
CA GLN A 269 9.62 -5.54 19.99
C GLN A 269 8.59 -4.42 19.89
N GLU A 270 8.78 -3.53 18.91
CA GLU A 270 7.96 -2.34 18.74
C GLU A 270 7.72 -2.09 17.25
N ILE A 271 6.47 -1.86 16.90
CA ILE A 271 6.07 -1.41 15.57
C ILE A 271 5.60 0.04 15.71
N ILE A 272 6.14 0.90 14.87
CA ILE A 272 5.71 2.28 14.70
C ILE A 272 4.99 2.36 13.37
N ASP A 273 3.72 2.77 13.39
CA ASP A 273 2.95 3.08 12.19
C ASP A 273 3.08 4.58 11.89
N ALA A 274 3.60 4.92 10.72
CA ALA A 274 3.81 6.30 10.27
C ALA A 274 2.63 6.85 9.45
N GLY A 275 1.44 6.32 9.65
CA GLY A 275 0.23 6.79 8.97
C GLY A 275 -0.30 8.12 9.54
N PRO A 276 -0.95 8.95 8.70
CA PRO A 276 -1.49 10.24 9.13
C PRO A 276 -2.67 10.13 10.11
N VAL A 277 -3.30 8.98 10.22
CA VAL A 277 -4.47 8.74 11.09
C VAL A 277 -4.16 7.74 12.20
N SER A 278 -3.15 6.91 12.04
CA SER A 278 -2.85 5.77 12.91
C SER A 278 -1.43 5.82 13.49
N TYR A 279 -0.94 7.03 13.83
CA TYR A 279 0.30 7.09 14.60
C TYR A 279 0.10 6.40 15.96
N THR A 280 0.34 5.10 15.99
CA THR A 280 0.23 4.25 17.17
C THR A 280 1.50 3.42 17.34
N HIS A 281 1.98 3.34 18.58
CA HIS A 281 2.94 2.31 18.95
C HIS A 281 2.16 1.01 19.15
N LEU A 282 2.31 0.07 18.23
CA LEU A 282 1.73 -1.26 18.33
C LEU A 282 2.77 -2.20 18.95
N THR A 283 2.43 -2.83 20.05
CA THR A 283 3.19 -3.97 20.56
C THR A 283 2.65 -5.24 19.90
N LEU A 284 3.53 -5.98 19.23
CA LEU A 284 3.18 -7.32 18.75
C LEU A 284 2.83 -8.21 19.93
N PRO A 285 1.78 -9.06 19.85
CA PRO A 285 1.52 -10.04 20.86
C PRO A 285 2.74 -10.97 20.99
N THR A 286 3.25 -11.09 22.21
CA THR A 286 4.48 -11.83 22.54
C THR A 286 4.35 -13.35 22.49
N THR A 287 3.18 -13.87 22.17
CA THR A 287 2.93 -15.32 22.01
C THR A 287 1.81 -15.58 21.00
N PRO A 288 1.99 -16.49 20.04
CA PRO A 288 0.85 -17.10 19.38
C PRO A 288 0.06 -17.82 20.48
N ARG A 289 -1.23 -17.54 20.61
CA ARG A 289 -2.11 -18.44 21.36
C ARG A 289 -2.18 -19.74 20.56
N VAL A 290 -1.57 -20.78 21.11
CA VAL A 290 -1.73 -22.17 20.68
C VAL A 290 -3.20 -22.57 20.83
#